data_d3ed3aee7bc3cbe34e2e576b3cd5bbbb
#
_entry.id   d3ed3aee7bc3cbe34e2e576b3cd5bbbb
#
_cell.length_a   1.000
_cell.length_b   1.000
_cell.length_c   1.000
_cell.angle_alpha   90.00
_cell.angle_beta   90.00
_cell.angle_gamma   90.00
#
_symmetry.space_group_name_H-M   'P 1'
#
loop_
_entity.id
_entity.type
_entity.pdbx_description
1 polymer ?
#
loop_
_entity_poly.entity_id
_entity_poly.type
_entity_poly.pdbx_seq_one_letter_code
_entity_poly.pdbx_strand_id
1 'polypeptide(L)'
;MRKVWKKRVLFNNPDTLDPAQIEQELRSGHQVIVQFSHPEFYEPVLEEVDELCARYNEDFGVRFYAHYSLSFDCRTLLRIPHVKMLHLDLAQAHHTEALAHSYFLHSLNLGIYELENSEILGLDSLSSLRILTIVSDKRMLNLQYFKEIPYLEELHVGGKVKNLEAIGHLENLSYLALHSISKQPLHFVNRLRKLRHLRILLGGREHIQEIEQNEIGSLEITRVRGFHDLGNITAFQGLKSLKIEDQIKLVEIKVDQEMKALEELTIRNCKGLTRLTGMDRMPALHKLSILQTAIDFEAFIQQKLPGSLSSVEFATFKTKADQKIQETLVNLGYQ
;
A
#
# COMPACT_ATOMS: atom_id res chain seq x y z
N MET A 1 -8.36 8.45 10.16
CA MET A 1 -7.17 9.31 9.98
C MET A 1 -6.44 8.87 8.73
N ARG A 2 -6.16 9.78 7.79
CA ARG A 2 -5.23 9.47 6.69
C ARG A 2 -3.88 9.15 7.32
N LYS A 3 -3.23 8.08 6.89
CA LYS A 3 -1.86 7.80 7.29
C LYS A 3 -0.97 8.93 6.75
N VAL A 4 -0.41 9.75 7.65
CA VAL A 4 0.55 10.78 7.27
C VAL A 4 1.90 10.08 7.09
N TRP A 5 2.32 9.93 5.84
CA TRP A 5 3.65 9.42 5.53
C TRP A 5 4.69 10.48 5.93
N LYS A 6 5.67 10.08 6.73
CA LYS A 6 6.80 10.95 7.03
C LYS A 6 7.54 11.28 5.73
N LYS A 7 8.03 12.51 5.60
CA LYS A 7 8.90 12.88 4.51
C LYS A 7 10.18 12.05 4.59
N ARG A 8 10.65 11.51 3.48
CA ARG A 8 11.91 10.77 3.40
C ARG A 8 13.03 11.67 2.93
N VAL A 9 14.15 11.63 3.63
CA VAL A 9 15.42 12.25 3.24
C VAL A 9 16.40 11.13 2.91
N LEU A 10 16.98 11.19 1.72
CA LEU A 10 17.85 10.14 1.19
C LEU A 10 19.28 10.65 1.08
N PHE A 11 20.23 9.93 1.66
CA PHE A 11 21.67 10.12 1.48
C PHE A 11 22.15 9.06 0.50
N ASN A 12 22.52 9.47 -0.71
CA ASN A 12 22.87 8.57 -1.80
C ASN A 12 24.39 8.35 -1.85
N ASN A 13 24.85 7.11 -1.66
CA ASN A 13 26.27 6.73 -1.76
C ASN A 13 27.22 7.73 -1.06
N PRO A 14 26.99 8.08 0.21
CA PRO A 14 27.82 9.05 0.89
C PRO A 14 29.22 8.47 1.15
N ASP A 15 30.26 9.25 0.87
CA ASP A 15 31.65 8.91 1.23
C ASP A 15 31.90 9.05 2.73
N THR A 16 31.14 9.93 3.39
CA THR A 16 31.14 10.17 4.84
C THR A 16 29.72 10.50 5.29
N LEU A 17 29.42 10.22 6.54
CA LEU A 17 28.14 10.54 7.13
C LEU A 17 28.27 11.73 8.09
N ASP A 18 27.37 12.70 8.01
CA ASP A 18 27.27 13.80 8.97
C ASP A 18 26.18 13.51 10.00
N PRO A 19 26.53 13.07 11.24
CA PRO A 19 25.56 12.76 12.27
C PRO A 19 24.72 13.99 12.67
N ALA A 20 25.25 15.22 12.59
CA ALA A 20 24.52 16.42 12.95
C ALA A 20 23.41 16.71 11.93
N GLN A 21 23.69 16.55 10.63
CA GLN A 21 22.70 16.69 9.58
C GLN A 21 21.61 15.62 9.70
N ILE A 22 22.00 14.36 9.93
CA ILE A 22 21.07 13.24 10.13
C ILE A 22 20.13 13.52 11.31
N GLU A 23 20.69 13.95 12.42
CA GLU A 23 19.94 14.27 13.64
C GLU A 23 18.96 15.44 13.43
N GLN A 24 19.37 16.45 12.69
CA GLN A 24 18.50 17.57 12.34
C GLN A 24 17.26 17.12 11.55
N GLU A 25 17.46 16.24 10.56
CA GLU A 25 16.37 15.70 9.75
C GLU A 25 15.41 14.82 10.58
N LEU A 26 15.96 13.96 11.44
CA LEU A 26 15.16 13.12 12.35
C LEU A 26 14.34 13.96 13.34
N ARG A 27 14.95 15.03 13.93
CA ARG A 27 14.24 15.97 14.82
C ARG A 27 13.15 16.75 14.11
N SER A 28 13.29 16.96 12.80
CA SER A 28 12.26 17.55 11.94
C SER A 28 11.08 16.62 11.65
N GLY A 29 11.11 15.38 12.18
CA GLY A 29 10.08 14.36 11.98
C GLY A 29 10.18 13.63 10.65
N HIS A 30 11.30 13.74 9.95
CA HIS A 30 11.55 13.04 8.71
C HIS A 30 12.05 11.60 8.97
N GLN A 31 11.87 10.72 7.99
CA GLN A 31 12.56 9.45 7.88
C GLN A 31 13.88 9.67 7.13
N VAL A 32 14.99 9.22 7.67
CA VAL A 32 16.31 9.32 7.04
C VAL A 32 16.74 7.94 6.56
N ILE A 33 17.13 7.84 5.30
CA ILE A 33 17.62 6.59 4.69
C ILE A 33 18.96 6.84 4.04
N VAL A 34 19.98 6.16 4.54
CA VAL A 34 21.28 6.07 3.87
C VAL A 34 21.21 4.93 2.87
N GLN A 35 21.53 5.20 1.59
CA GLN A 35 21.36 4.20 0.55
C GLN A 35 22.58 4.03 -0.32
N PHE A 36 22.81 2.76 -0.70
CA PHE A 36 24.01 2.33 -1.41
C PHE A 36 23.65 1.50 -2.64
N SER A 37 24.32 1.79 -3.77
CA SER A 37 24.11 1.09 -5.04
C SER A 37 25.23 0.09 -5.38
N HIS A 38 26.38 0.14 -4.71
CA HIS A 38 27.52 -0.70 -5.01
C HIS A 38 28.40 -0.91 -3.75
N PRO A 39 29.14 -2.04 -3.63
CA PRO A 39 30.04 -2.31 -2.49
C PRO A 39 31.08 -1.22 -2.23
N GLU A 40 31.65 -0.63 -3.26
CA GLU A 40 32.64 0.45 -3.12
C GLU A 40 32.15 1.64 -2.29
N PHE A 41 30.83 1.88 -2.26
CA PHE A 41 30.26 2.98 -1.50
C PHE A 41 29.94 2.61 -0.05
N TYR A 42 29.54 1.38 0.24
CA TYR A 42 29.17 1.01 1.61
C TYR A 42 30.31 0.38 2.41
N GLU A 43 31.23 -0.34 1.78
CA GLU A 43 32.32 -1.02 2.48
C GLU A 43 33.14 -0.10 3.41
N PRO A 44 33.50 1.14 3.02
CA PRO A 44 34.25 2.05 3.86
C PRO A 44 33.47 2.60 5.06
N VAL A 45 32.15 2.66 5.01
CA VAL A 45 31.28 3.39 5.98
C VAL A 45 30.35 2.50 6.79
N LEU A 46 30.36 1.16 6.58
CA LEU A 46 29.41 0.26 7.24
C LEU A 46 29.48 0.30 8.77
N GLU A 47 30.64 0.47 9.37
CA GLU A 47 30.80 0.56 10.83
C GLU A 47 30.14 1.82 11.37
N GLU A 48 30.37 2.96 10.69
CA GLU A 48 29.71 4.22 11.03
C GLU A 48 28.19 4.13 10.86
N VAL A 49 27.70 3.45 9.80
CA VAL A 49 26.28 3.18 9.59
C VAL A 49 25.70 2.39 10.75
N ASP A 50 26.38 1.36 11.24
CA ASP A 50 25.90 0.55 12.36
C ASP A 50 25.85 1.36 13.67
N GLU A 51 26.84 2.21 13.93
CA GLU A 51 26.83 3.12 15.07
C GLU A 51 25.60 4.07 15.03
N LEU A 52 25.26 4.57 13.84
CA LEU A 52 24.07 5.40 13.65
C LEU A 52 22.77 4.58 13.83
N CYS A 53 22.73 3.34 13.34
CA CYS A 53 21.61 2.42 13.57
C CYS A 53 21.41 2.12 15.06
N ALA A 54 22.49 1.96 15.82
CA ALA A 54 22.41 1.76 17.27
C ALA A 54 21.90 3.01 17.99
N ARG A 55 22.35 4.20 17.55
CA ARG A 55 22.04 5.50 18.16
C ARG A 55 20.62 5.98 17.90
N TYR A 56 20.13 5.83 16.68
CA TYR A 56 18.83 6.38 16.27
C TYR A 56 17.71 5.33 16.34
N ASN A 57 16.46 5.81 16.31
CA ASN A 57 15.27 4.99 16.34
C ASN A 57 14.94 4.38 14.95
N GLU A 58 13.73 3.85 14.81
CA GLU A 58 13.21 3.25 13.57
C GLU A 58 12.96 4.24 12.42
N ASP A 59 13.19 5.53 12.61
CA ASP A 59 13.13 6.53 11.54
C ASP A 59 14.46 6.68 10.77
N PHE A 60 15.54 6.08 11.27
CA PHE A 60 16.80 5.94 10.54
C PHE A 60 16.90 4.55 9.92
N GLY A 61 17.20 4.49 8.64
CA GLY A 61 17.24 3.23 7.90
C GLY A 61 18.35 3.15 6.87
N VAL A 62 18.59 1.92 6.43
CA VAL A 62 19.58 1.58 5.42
C VAL A 62 18.93 0.94 4.23
N ARG A 63 19.35 1.31 3.03
CA ARG A 63 18.88 0.72 1.78
C ARG A 63 20.04 0.30 0.91
N PHE A 64 20.02 -0.96 0.49
CA PHE A 64 20.86 -1.46 -0.58
C PHE A 64 20.00 -1.62 -1.84
N TYR A 65 20.46 -1.04 -2.95
CA TYR A 65 19.74 -1.11 -4.20
C TYR A 65 20.69 -1.32 -5.37
N ALA A 66 20.29 -2.14 -6.32
CA ALA A 66 21.02 -2.31 -7.57
C ALA A 66 20.01 -2.59 -8.69
N HIS A 67 20.04 -1.77 -9.71
CA HIS A 67 19.20 -1.96 -10.89
C HIS A 67 19.80 -2.91 -11.92
N TYR A 68 21.05 -3.31 -11.76
CA TYR A 68 21.82 -4.09 -12.73
C TYR A 68 22.51 -5.27 -12.04
N SER A 69 22.54 -6.38 -12.69
CA SER A 69 23.25 -7.67 -12.58
C SER A 69 24.24 -7.95 -11.43
N LEU A 70 24.43 -7.08 -10.47
CA LEU A 70 25.26 -7.35 -9.29
C LEU A 70 24.41 -8.07 -8.25
N SER A 71 24.87 -9.25 -7.85
CA SER A 71 24.25 -9.96 -6.74
C SER A 71 24.76 -9.39 -5.41
N PHE A 72 23.85 -9.13 -4.50
CA PHE A 72 24.16 -8.64 -3.15
C PHE A 72 24.44 -9.82 -2.21
N ASP A 73 25.53 -9.75 -1.47
CA ASP A 73 25.85 -10.71 -0.42
C ASP A 73 25.24 -10.26 0.91
N CYS A 74 24.17 -10.93 1.34
CA CYS A 74 23.47 -10.58 2.58
C CYS A 74 24.35 -10.75 3.84
N ARG A 75 25.53 -11.41 3.78
CA ARG A 75 26.48 -11.44 4.91
C ARG A 75 27.01 -10.05 5.26
N THR A 76 26.94 -9.09 4.33
CA THR A 76 27.15 -7.66 4.61
C THR A 76 26.32 -7.16 5.79
N LEU A 77 25.10 -7.68 5.97
CA LEU A 77 24.18 -7.31 7.07
C LEU A 77 24.71 -7.70 8.45
N LEU A 78 25.64 -8.66 8.53
CA LEU A 78 26.29 -9.05 9.79
C LEU A 78 27.16 -7.91 10.36
N ARG A 79 27.54 -6.93 9.54
CA ARG A 79 28.30 -5.75 9.94
C ARG A 79 27.43 -4.57 10.40
N ILE A 80 26.10 -4.68 10.20
CA ILE A 80 25.11 -3.69 10.67
C ILE A 80 24.01 -4.36 11.50
N PRO A 81 24.34 -5.08 12.58
CA PRO A 81 23.39 -5.85 13.37
C PRO A 81 22.32 -4.97 14.05
N HIS A 82 22.57 -3.67 14.27
CA HIS A 82 21.64 -2.76 14.92
C HIS A 82 20.62 -2.11 13.97
N VAL A 83 20.58 -2.51 12.70
CA VAL A 83 19.64 -1.96 11.72
C VAL A 83 18.20 -2.23 12.13
N LYS A 84 17.38 -1.16 12.17
CA LYS A 84 15.95 -1.22 12.53
C LYS A 84 15.03 -1.08 11.32
N MET A 85 15.45 -0.32 10.31
CA MET A 85 14.76 -0.17 9.03
C MET A 85 15.70 -0.56 7.90
N LEU A 86 15.36 -1.64 7.19
CA LEU A 86 16.16 -2.18 6.10
C LEU A 86 15.35 -2.28 4.80
N HIS A 87 15.94 -1.79 3.72
CA HIS A 87 15.41 -1.95 2.37
C HIS A 87 16.43 -2.70 1.50
N LEU A 88 16.01 -3.81 0.92
CA LEU A 88 16.78 -4.60 -0.05
C LEU A 88 16.05 -4.54 -1.39
N ASP A 89 16.37 -3.55 -2.22
CA ASP A 89 15.76 -3.35 -3.55
C ASP A 89 16.76 -3.83 -4.62
N LEU A 90 16.81 -5.15 -4.83
CA LEU A 90 17.90 -5.84 -5.50
C LEU A 90 17.38 -6.71 -6.66
N ALA A 91 18.20 -6.89 -7.70
CA ALA A 91 17.94 -7.90 -8.71
C ALA A 91 18.12 -9.31 -8.15
N GLN A 92 19.24 -9.55 -7.49
CA GLN A 92 19.61 -10.85 -6.90
C GLN A 92 20.28 -10.65 -5.54
N ALA A 93 20.11 -11.62 -4.64
CA ALA A 93 20.81 -11.67 -3.36
C ALA A 93 21.17 -13.12 -3.00
N HIS A 94 22.35 -13.28 -2.40
CA HIS A 94 22.82 -14.55 -1.85
C HIS A 94 22.88 -14.49 -0.32
N HIS A 95 22.93 -15.64 0.33
CA HIS A 95 23.06 -15.77 1.78
C HIS A 95 21.98 -15.01 2.55
N THR A 96 20.72 -15.07 2.06
CA THR A 96 19.58 -14.39 2.70
C THR A 96 19.31 -14.88 4.11
N GLU A 97 19.82 -16.06 4.51
CA GLU A 97 19.82 -16.58 5.88
C GLU A 97 20.58 -15.68 6.86
N ALA A 98 21.48 -14.80 6.39
CA ALA A 98 22.17 -13.83 7.25
C ALA A 98 21.20 -12.84 7.93
N LEU A 99 20.00 -12.62 7.36
CA LEU A 99 18.93 -11.86 8.02
C LEU A 99 18.52 -12.45 9.38
N ALA A 100 18.81 -13.74 9.65
CA ALA A 100 18.57 -14.35 10.95
C ALA A 100 19.30 -13.65 12.11
N HIS A 101 20.31 -12.84 11.84
CA HIS A 101 21.07 -12.08 12.81
C HIS A 101 20.63 -10.62 12.99
N SER A 102 19.58 -10.19 12.27
CA SER A 102 19.08 -8.82 12.32
C SER A 102 17.92 -8.69 13.33
N TYR A 103 18.20 -8.92 14.61
CA TYR A 103 17.18 -8.99 15.67
C TYR A 103 16.50 -7.66 16.03
N PHE A 104 17.05 -6.53 15.58
CA PHE A 104 16.47 -5.20 15.84
C PHE A 104 15.55 -4.71 14.73
N LEU A 105 15.31 -5.52 13.70
CA LEU A 105 14.45 -5.14 12.59
C LEU A 105 13.03 -4.82 13.04
N HIS A 106 12.59 -3.63 12.71
CA HIS A 106 11.26 -3.09 12.92
C HIS A 106 10.50 -2.96 11.59
N SER A 107 11.23 -2.55 10.55
CA SER A 107 10.72 -2.39 9.20
C SER A 107 11.63 -3.07 8.19
N LEU A 108 11.06 -3.94 7.35
CA LEU A 108 11.77 -4.66 6.31
C LEU A 108 11.07 -4.53 4.97
N ASN A 109 11.81 -4.07 3.97
CA ASN A 109 11.41 -4.15 2.56
C ASN A 109 12.30 -5.15 1.83
N LEU A 110 11.71 -6.28 1.40
CA LEU A 110 12.34 -7.31 0.59
C LEU A 110 11.88 -7.20 -0.87
N GLY A 111 12.45 -6.26 -1.59
CA GLY A 111 12.27 -6.05 -3.03
C GLY A 111 13.32 -6.81 -3.85
N ILE A 112 13.55 -8.10 -3.57
CA ILE A 112 14.52 -8.93 -4.29
C ILE A 112 13.81 -9.65 -5.43
N TYR A 113 14.12 -9.25 -6.68
CA TYR A 113 13.43 -9.79 -7.86
C TYR A 113 13.63 -11.31 -8.03
N GLU A 114 14.84 -11.82 -7.82
CA GLU A 114 15.18 -13.25 -7.82
C GLU A 114 15.38 -13.77 -6.40
N LEU A 115 14.37 -13.59 -5.53
CA LEU A 115 14.41 -14.15 -4.19
C LEU A 115 14.35 -15.68 -4.26
N GLU A 116 15.45 -16.34 -3.87
CA GLU A 116 15.57 -17.80 -3.93
C GLU A 116 14.96 -18.50 -2.72
N ASN A 117 15.08 -17.89 -1.54
CA ASN A 117 14.57 -18.46 -0.29
C ASN A 117 13.05 -18.21 -0.12
N SER A 118 12.23 -19.20 -0.49
CA SER A 118 10.77 -19.13 -0.33
C SER A 118 10.29 -19.22 1.13
N GLU A 119 11.15 -19.65 2.05
CA GLU A 119 10.88 -19.84 3.48
C GLU A 119 11.49 -18.72 4.34
N ILE A 120 11.92 -17.62 3.73
CA ILE A 120 12.61 -16.49 4.39
C ILE A 120 11.79 -15.90 5.56
N LEU A 121 10.46 -15.96 5.50
CA LEU A 121 9.58 -15.49 6.57
C LEU A 121 9.64 -16.34 7.85
N GLY A 122 10.25 -17.52 7.79
CA GLY A 122 10.46 -18.40 8.95
C GLY A 122 11.69 -18.08 9.79
N LEU A 123 12.37 -16.97 9.53
CA LEU A 123 13.52 -16.53 10.33
C LEU A 123 13.03 -15.91 11.65
N ASP A 124 13.55 -16.40 12.79
CA ASP A 124 13.14 -15.95 14.13
C ASP A 124 13.38 -14.46 14.37
N SER A 125 14.43 -13.89 13.74
CA SER A 125 14.74 -12.45 13.79
C SER A 125 13.63 -11.56 13.27
N LEU A 126 12.72 -12.09 12.43
CA LEU A 126 11.60 -11.32 11.86
C LEU A 126 10.40 -11.23 12.81
N SER A 127 10.40 -11.93 13.95
CA SER A 127 9.28 -11.95 14.89
C SER A 127 8.94 -10.59 15.50
N SER A 128 9.90 -9.64 15.53
CA SER A 128 9.72 -8.27 16.03
C SER A 128 9.22 -7.27 14.99
N LEU A 129 9.08 -7.68 13.72
CA LEU A 129 8.65 -6.78 12.65
C LEU A 129 7.27 -6.18 12.91
N ARG A 130 7.15 -4.88 12.60
CA ARG A 130 5.88 -4.16 12.52
C ARG A 130 5.51 -3.78 11.11
N ILE A 131 6.49 -3.58 10.24
CA ILE A 131 6.28 -3.21 8.84
C ILE A 131 7.02 -4.20 7.95
N LEU A 132 6.29 -4.84 7.04
CA LEU A 132 6.87 -5.74 6.05
C LEU A 132 6.33 -5.42 4.66
N THR A 133 7.26 -5.25 3.73
CA THR A 133 6.98 -5.27 2.29
C THR A 133 7.73 -6.44 1.68
N ILE A 134 7.01 -7.35 1.01
CA ILE A 134 7.62 -8.48 0.30
C ILE A 134 6.79 -8.83 -0.94
N VAL A 135 7.47 -8.87 -2.09
CA VAL A 135 6.87 -9.27 -3.36
C VAL A 135 7.77 -10.32 -4.00
N SER A 136 7.20 -11.45 -4.42
CA SER A 136 7.95 -12.52 -5.08
C SER A 136 7.28 -12.94 -6.39
N ASP A 137 7.89 -12.59 -7.50
CA ASP A 137 7.40 -12.91 -8.84
C ASP A 137 7.94 -14.23 -9.39
N LYS A 138 9.10 -14.68 -8.94
CA LYS A 138 9.78 -15.88 -9.41
C LYS A 138 9.41 -17.12 -8.60
N ARG A 139 9.51 -17.08 -7.29
CA ARG A 139 9.30 -18.19 -6.36
C ARG A 139 7.97 -18.08 -5.63
N MET A 140 7.42 -19.21 -5.22
CA MET A 140 6.19 -19.30 -4.41
C MET A 140 6.53 -19.01 -2.95
N LEU A 141 6.23 -17.80 -2.47
CA LEU A 141 6.48 -17.41 -1.07
C LEU A 141 5.49 -18.12 -0.14
N ASN A 142 5.99 -18.68 0.95
CA ASN A 142 5.19 -19.37 1.94
C ASN A 142 4.78 -18.43 3.07
N LEU A 143 3.50 -18.11 3.18
CA LEU A 143 2.97 -17.17 4.17
C LEU A 143 2.58 -17.84 5.50
N GLN A 144 2.71 -19.17 5.64
CA GLN A 144 2.35 -19.86 6.90
C GLN A 144 3.08 -19.32 8.13
N TYR A 145 4.25 -18.70 7.94
CA TYR A 145 5.09 -18.12 8.99
C TYR A 145 4.55 -16.81 9.58
N PHE A 146 3.51 -16.22 9.02
CA PHE A 146 2.93 -15.00 9.61
C PHE A 146 2.41 -15.18 11.04
N LYS A 147 2.10 -16.40 11.44
CA LYS A 147 1.78 -16.71 12.84
C LYS A 147 2.96 -16.48 13.80
N GLU A 148 4.21 -16.48 13.29
CA GLU A 148 5.45 -16.23 14.03
C GLU A 148 5.84 -14.73 14.04
N ILE A 149 5.06 -13.85 13.35
CA ILE A 149 5.31 -12.40 13.27
C ILE A 149 4.11 -11.64 13.87
N PRO A 150 3.78 -11.81 15.16
CA PRO A 150 2.51 -11.37 15.73
C PRO A 150 2.37 -9.85 15.88
N TYR A 151 3.47 -9.11 15.80
CA TYR A 151 3.47 -7.65 15.99
C TYR A 151 3.28 -6.86 14.71
N LEU A 152 3.07 -7.53 13.57
CA LEU A 152 2.96 -6.86 12.28
C LEU A 152 1.73 -5.95 12.22
N GLU A 153 1.97 -4.67 11.95
CA GLU A 153 0.97 -3.61 11.85
C GLU A 153 0.69 -3.23 10.38
N GLU A 154 1.71 -3.38 9.52
CA GLU A 154 1.64 -3.04 8.11
C GLU A 154 2.23 -4.15 7.25
N LEU A 155 1.44 -4.63 6.30
CA LEU A 155 1.85 -5.66 5.37
C LEU A 155 1.58 -5.24 3.92
N HIS A 156 2.63 -5.21 3.12
CA HIS A 156 2.55 -5.22 1.67
C HIS A 156 3.07 -6.56 1.16
N VAL A 157 2.19 -7.38 0.62
CA VAL A 157 2.56 -8.71 0.13
C VAL A 157 2.05 -8.92 -1.28
N GLY A 158 2.86 -9.59 -2.12
CA GLY A 158 2.44 -9.80 -3.48
C GLY A 158 3.19 -10.85 -4.27
N GLY A 159 2.73 -11.03 -5.52
CA GLY A 159 3.27 -12.00 -6.46
C GLY A 159 2.78 -13.42 -6.22
N LYS A 160 3.69 -14.40 -6.36
CA LYS A 160 3.37 -15.82 -6.16
C LYS A 160 3.43 -16.18 -4.68
N VAL A 161 2.27 -16.43 -4.08
CA VAL A 161 2.15 -16.77 -2.66
C VAL A 161 1.30 -18.02 -2.44
N LYS A 162 1.61 -18.78 -1.39
CA LYS A 162 0.76 -19.87 -0.85
C LYS A 162 0.40 -19.59 0.60
N ASN A 163 -0.68 -20.20 1.10
CA ASN A 163 -1.17 -20.05 2.47
C ASN A 163 -1.57 -18.59 2.79
N LEU A 164 -2.26 -17.92 1.85
CA LEU A 164 -2.68 -16.52 2.00
C LEU A 164 -3.56 -16.31 3.26
N GLU A 165 -4.33 -17.32 3.64
CA GLU A 165 -5.19 -17.31 4.82
C GLU A 165 -4.43 -17.13 6.14
N ALA A 166 -3.10 -17.38 6.15
CA ALA A 166 -2.26 -17.16 7.33
C ALA A 166 -2.15 -15.68 7.72
N ILE A 167 -2.39 -14.75 6.79
CA ILE A 167 -2.49 -13.31 7.09
C ILE A 167 -3.55 -13.05 8.17
N GLY A 168 -4.60 -13.86 8.22
CA GLY A 168 -5.66 -13.73 9.22
C GLY A 168 -5.24 -13.98 10.68
N HIS A 169 -4.00 -14.38 10.96
CA HIS A 169 -3.43 -14.48 12.31
C HIS A 169 -2.76 -13.18 12.79
N LEU A 170 -2.63 -12.18 11.90
CA LEU A 170 -1.98 -10.91 12.21
C LEU A 170 -2.95 -9.96 12.94
N GLU A 171 -3.19 -10.20 14.21
CA GLU A 171 -4.20 -9.48 15.01
C GLU A 171 -3.93 -7.97 15.15
N ASN A 172 -2.68 -7.54 14.95
CA ASN A 172 -2.26 -6.14 15.03
C ASN A 172 -2.32 -5.41 13.68
N LEU A 173 -2.64 -6.13 12.59
CA LEU A 173 -2.58 -5.57 11.25
C LEU A 173 -3.61 -4.45 11.05
N SER A 174 -3.14 -3.25 10.77
CA SER A 174 -3.95 -2.05 10.51
C SER A 174 -3.94 -1.63 9.04
N TYR A 175 -2.92 -2.04 8.30
CA TYR A 175 -2.74 -1.76 6.88
C TYR A 175 -2.37 -3.04 6.12
N LEU A 176 -3.13 -3.36 5.07
CA LEU A 176 -2.87 -4.49 4.18
C LEU A 176 -2.90 -4.04 2.72
N ALA A 177 -1.83 -4.29 1.99
CA ALA A 177 -1.79 -4.18 0.55
C ALA A 177 -1.50 -5.54 -0.08
N LEU A 178 -2.43 -6.01 -0.91
CA LEU A 178 -2.32 -7.23 -1.71
C LEU A 178 -1.95 -6.84 -3.14
N HIS A 179 -0.76 -7.21 -3.59
CA HIS A 179 -0.24 -6.84 -4.90
C HIS A 179 -0.12 -8.06 -5.81
N SER A 180 -0.74 -8.03 -6.98
CA SER A 180 -0.67 -9.11 -7.97
C SER A 180 -1.13 -10.48 -7.44
N ILE A 181 -1.97 -10.51 -6.41
CA ILE A 181 -2.58 -11.75 -5.90
C ILE A 181 -3.73 -12.15 -6.81
N SER A 182 -3.70 -13.37 -7.33
CA SER A 182 -4.75 -13.89 -8.20
C SER A 182 -5.71 -14.79 -7.45
N LYS A 183 -7.01 -14.65 -7.71
CA LYS A 183 -8.17 -15.54 -7.39
C LYS A 183 -8.13 -16.34 -6.07
N GLN A 184 -7.35 -15.93 -5.09
CA GLN A 184 -7.38 -16.56 -3.77
C GLN A 184 -8.47 -15.91 -2.91
N PRO A 185 -9.22 -16.68 -2.09
CA PRO A 185 -10.26 -16.13 -1.23
C PRO A 185 -9.71 -15.12 -0.22
N LEU A 186 -10.49 -14.07 0.09
CA LEU A 186 -10.15 -13.06 1.08
C LEU A 186 -10.92 -13.18 2.39
N HIS A 187 -11.53 -14.33 2.68
CA HIS A 187 -12.27 -14.56 3.93
C HIS A 187 -11.44 -14.27 5.20
N PHE A 188 -10.10 -14.42 5.12
CA PHE A 188 -9.21 -14.13 6.23
C PHE A 188 -9.28 -12.66 6.68
N VAL A 189 -9.66 -11.73 5.79
CA VAL A 189 -9.82 -10.30 6.11
C VAL A 189 -10.85 -10.10 7.23
N ASN A 190 -11.88 -10.95 7.30
CA ASN A 190 -12.91 -10.89 8.33
C ASN A 190 -12.39 -11.14 9.75
N ARG A 191 -11.19 -11.71 9.90
CA ARG A 191 -10.50 -11.92 11.19
C ARG A 191 -9.67 -10.72 11.64
N LEU A 192 -9.32 -9.80 10.73
CA LEU A 192 -8.42 -8.69 10.98
C LEU A 192 -9.16 -7.49 11.63
N ARG A 193 -9.44 -7.58 12.92
CA ARG A 193 -10.28 -6.59 13.65
C ARG A 193 -9.68 -5.19 13.71
N LYS A 194 -8.35 -5.06 13.60
CA LYS A 194 -7.66 -3.77 13.61
C LYS A 194 -7.43 -3.21 12.21
N LEU A 195 -7.79 -3.95 11.14
CA LEU A 195 -7.57 -3.48 9.78
C LEU A 195 -8.40 -2.22 9.48
N ARG A 196 -7.73 -1.17 9.05
CA ARG A 196 -8.33 0.12 8.68
C ARG A 196 -8.09 0.49 7.22
N HIS A 197 -7.03 -0.05 6.62
CA HIS A 197 -6.67 0.24 5.24
C HIS A 197 -6.48 -1.07 4.47
N LEU A 198 -7.28 -1.26 3.41
CA LEU A 198 -7.13 -2.40 2.50
C LEU A 198 -6.88 -1.88 1.09
N ARG A 199 -5.81 -2.38 0.47
CA ARG A 199 -5.50 -2.11 -0.93
C ARG A 199 -5.40 -3.42 -1.69
N ILE A 200 -6.09 -3.50 -2.83
CA ILE A 200 -6.04 -4.63 -3.76
C ILE A 200 -5.54 -4.09 -5.09
N LEU A 201 -4.29 -4.42 -5.41
CA LEU A 201 -3.55 -3.83 -6.52
C LEU A 201 -3.16 -4.91 -7.52
N LEU A 202 -3.48 -4.72 -8.80
CA LEU A 202 -3.16 -5.67 -9.87
C LEU A 202 -3.78 -7.06 -9.62
N GLY A 203 -3.17 -8.12 -10.17
CA GLY A 203 -3.67 -9.49 -10.02
C GLY A 203 -4.96 -9.74 -10.78
N GLY A 204 -5.82 -10.59 -10.25
CA GLY A 204 -7.09 -10.94 -10.89
C GLY A 204 -8.13 -11.48 -9.91
N ARG A 205 -9.32 -10.86 -9.88
CA ARG A 205 -10.53 -11.30 -9.18
C ARG A 205 -11.76 -10.61 -9.76
N GLU A 206 -12.92 -11.16 -9.51
CA GLU A 206 -14.17 -10.66 -10.06
C GLU A 206 -14.91 -9.73 -9.09
N HIS A 207 -14.78 -9.97 -7.79
CA HIS A 207 -15.49 -9.29 -6.71
C HIS A 207 -14.69 -9.33 -5.39
N ILE A 208 -15.27 -8.76 -4.32
CA ILE A 208 -14.79 -8.83 -2.93
C ILE A 208 -15.90 -9.26 -1.97
N GLN A 209 -16.91 -9.98 -2.46
CA GLN A 209 -18.11 -10.35 -1.70
C GLN A 209 -17.83 -11.22 -0.47
N GLU A 210 -16.69 -11.91 -0.44
CA GLU A 210 -16.24 -12.69 0.71
C GLU A 210 -15.79 -11.85 1.91
N ILE A 211 -15.61 -10.54 1.74
CA ILE A 211 -15.36 -9.60 2.84
C ILE A 211 -16.71 -9.11 3.35
N GLU A 212 -17.11 -9.59 4.51
CA GLU A 212 -18.41 -9.32 5.10
C GLU A 212 -18.35 -8.16 6.10
N GLN A 213 -18.37 -8.46 7.39
CA GLN A 213 -18.29 -7.45 8.44
C GLN A 213 -16.83 -7.04 8.68
N ASN A 214 -16.56 -5.74 8.62
CA ASN A 214 -15.20 -5.22 8.76
C ASN A 214 -15.21 -3.79 9.32
N GLU A 215 -14.02 -3.35 9.75
CA GLU A 215 -13.76 -2.02 10.29
C GLU A 215 -12.91 -1.17 9.33
N ILE A 216 -12.92 -1.53 8.05
CA ILE A 216 -12.10 -0.88 7.03
C ILE A 216 -12.60 0.55 6.79
N GLY A 217 -11.72 1.52 7.04
CA GLY A 217 -12.00 2.94 6.79
C GLY A 217 -11.52 3.43 5.43
N SER A 218 -10.60 2.71 4.77
CA SER A 218 -10.11 3.06 3.43
C SER A 218 -9.96 1.80 2.58
N LEU A 219 -10.60 1.79 1.43
CA LEU A 219 -10.53 0.71 0.43
C LEU A 219 -10.02 1.27 -0.89
N GLU A 220 -8.96 0.66 -1.43
CA GLU A 220 -8.46 0.94 -2.77
C GLU A 220 -8.45 -0.33 -3.62
N ILE A 221 -9.03 -0.26 -4.82
CA ILE A 221 -9.03 -1.34 -5.82
C ILE A 221 -8.48 -0.75 -7.12
N THR A 222 -7.25 -1.15 -7.48
CA THR A 222 -6.54 -0.56 -8.62
C THR A 222 -6.07 -1.64 -9.59
N ARG A 223 -6.46 -1.52 -10.84
CA ARG A 223 -6.01 -2.34 -11.98
C ARG A 223 -6.16 -3.86 -11.75
N VAL A 224 -7.27 -4.27 -11.14
CA VAL A 224 -7.56 -5.68 -10.86
C VAL A 224 -8.24 -6.31 -12.06
N ARG A 225 -7.57 -7.27 -12.70
CA ARG A 225 -8.09 -7.90 -13.92
C ARG A 225 -9.35 -8.71 -13.62
N GLY A 226 -10.40 -8.42 -14.36
CA GLY A 226 -11.67 -9.13 -14.25
C GLY A 226 -12.66 -8.54 -13.25
N PHE A 227 -12.25 -7.56 -12.45
CA PHE A 227 -13.09 -6.95 -11.43
C PHE A 227 -14.28 -6.23 -12.05
N HIS A 228 -15.48 -6.63 -11.65
CA HIS A 228 -16.72 -6.11 -12.24
C HIS A 228 -17.86 -5.93 -11.23
N ASP A 229 -17.67 -6.34 -9.96
CA ASP A 229 -18.74 -6.31 -8.98
C ASP A 229 -18.27 -5.76 -7.62
N LEU A 230 -18.94 -4.70 -7.18
CA LEU A 230 -18.84 -4.06 -5.86
C LEU A 230 -20.13 -4.28 -5.04
N GLY A 231 -20.91 -5.29 -5.36
CA GLY A 231 -22.27 -5.46 -4.80
C GLY A 231 -22.38 -5.47 -3.29
N ASN A 232 -21.30 -5.79 -2.56
CA ASN A 232 -21.26 -5.77 -1.11
C ASN A 232 -20.64 -4.51 -0.50
N ILE A 233 -20.42 -3.44 -1.26
CA ILE A 233 -19.74 -2.24 -0.75
C ILE A 233 -20.45 -1.61 0.45
N THR A 234 -21.75 -1.75 0.53
CA THR A 234 -22.55 -1.26 1.65
C THR A 234 -22.36 -2.04 2.96
N ALA A 235 -21.69 -3.21 2.94
CA ALA A 235 -21.26 -3.90 4.15
C ALA A 235 -20.09 -3.20 4.87
N PHE A 236 -19.40 -2.27 4.19
CA PHE A 236 -18.28 -1.51 4.73
C PHE A 236 -18.77 -0.24 5.45
N GLN A 237 -19.51 -0.41 6.55
CA GLN A 237 -20.19 0.68 7.25
C GLN A 237 -19.25 1.76 7.83
N GLY A 238 -17.99 1.40 8.13
CA GLY A 238 -16.94 2.31 8.59
C GLY A 238 -16.14 3.00 7.48
N LEU A 239 -16.47 2.70 6.20
CA LEU A 239 -15.67 3.16 5.06
C LEU A 239 -15.77 4.68 4.89
N LYS A 240 -14.64 5.36 4.99
CA LYS A 240 -14.51 6.82 4.82
C LYS A 240 -13.98 7.20 3.46
N SER A 241 -13.12 6.37 2.88
CA SER A 241 -12.51 6.66 1.57
C SER A 241 -12.56 5.42 0.68
N LEU A 242 -13.17 5.57 -0.49
CA LEU A 242 -13.23 4.55 -1.54
C LEU A 242 -12.51 5.05 -2.79
N LYS A 243 -11.52 4.29 -3.23
CA LYS A 243 -10.82 4.55 -4.49
C LYS A 243 -10.91 3.34 -5.43
N ILE A 244 -11.45 3.56 -6.61
CA ILE A 244 -11.57 2.58 -7.69
C ILE A 244 -10.82 3.11 -8.92
N GLU A 245 -9.81 2.39 -9.37
CA GLU A 245 -8.98 2.86 -10.49
C GLU A 245 -8.70 1.72 -11.48
N ASP A 246 -8.73 2.05 -12.79
CA ASP A 246 -8.41 1.13 -13.89
C ASP A 246 -9.27 -0.15 -13.92
N GLN A 247 -10.58 -0.07 -13.60
CA GLN A 247 -11.50 -1.20 -13.65
C GLN A 247 -12.32 -1.19 -14.94
N ILE A 248 -11.81 -1.85 -15.99
CA ILE A 248 -12.40 -1.82 -17.34
C ILE A 248 -13.74 -2.54 -17.41
N LYS A 249 -13.92 -3.62 -16.60
CA LYS A 249 -15.13 -4.45 -16.63
C LYS A 249 -16.23 -3.99 -15.66
N LEU A 250 -15.93 -3.04 -14.79
CA LEU A 250 -16.92 -2.49 -13.87
C LEU A 250 -17.90 -1.59 -14.65
N VAL A 251 -19.16 -1.97 -14.70
CA VAL A 251 -20.21 -1.27 -15.49
C VAL A 251 -21.08 -0.39 -14.60
N GLU A 252 -21.28 -0.79 -13.36
CA GLU A 252 -22.16 -0.10 -12.41
C GLU A 252 -21.56 -0.09 -11.00
N ILE A 253 -21.77 1.03 -10.30
CA ILE A 253 -21.64 1.12 -8.84
C ILE A 253 -22.99 1.54 -8.30
N LYS A 254 -23.60 0.66 -7.50
CA LYS A 254 -24.89 0.92 -6.87
C LYS A 254 -24.76 0.93 -5.36
N VAL A 255 -25.12 2.05 -4.74
CA VAL A 255 -25.24 2.15 -3.29
C VAL A 255 -26.71 1.92 -2.93
N ASP A 256 -27.04 0.74 -2.43
CA ASP A 256 -28.41 0.32 -2.13
C ASP A 256 -28.78 0.49 -0.65
N GLN A 257 -27.81 0.66 0.24
CA GLN A 257 -27.98 0.98 1.65
C GLN A 257 -27.17 2.22 2.02
N GLU A 258 -27.49 2.83 3.16
CA GLU A 258 -26.83 4.04 3.61
C GLU A 258 -25.39 3.78 4.03
N MET A 259 -24.45 4.55 3.48
CA MET A 259 -23.02 4.56 3.82
C MET A 259 -22.71 5.85 4.60
N LYS A 260 -23.02 5.84 5.91
CA LYS A 260 -22.96 7.04 6.77
C LYS A 260 -21.60 7.66 6.92
N ALA A 261 -20.54 6.84 6.80
CA ALA A 261 -19.16 7.26 7.06
C ALA A 261 -18.39 7.68 5.80
N LEU A 262 -18.95 7.45 4.58
CA LEU A 262 -18.19 7.69 3.35
C LEU A 262 -18.01 9.19 3.09
N GLU A 263 -16.78 9.64 3.22
CA GLU A 263 -16.35 11.04 3.10
C GLU A 263 -15.79 11.36 1.71
N GLU A 264 -15.08 10.42 1.10
CA GLU A 264 -14.41 10.60 -0.19
C GLU A 264 -14.65 9.41 -1.12
N LEU A 265 -15.04 9.70 -2.38
CA LEU A 265 -15.18 8.71 -3.44
C LEU A 265 -14.35 9.14 -4.65
N THR A 266 -13.42 8.31 -5.07
CA THR A 266 -12.59 8.52 -6.27
C THR A 266 -12.76 7.35 -7.23
N ILE A 267 -13.19 7.66 -8.44
CA ILE A 267 -13.35 6.71 -9.55
C ILE A 267 -12.52 7.23 -10.73
N ARG A 268 -11.52 6.47 -11.14
CA ARG A 268 -10.59 6.92 -12.19
C ARG A 268 -10.35 5.83 -13.24
N ASN A 269 -10.37 6.24 -14.51
CA ASN A 269 -10.06 5.39 -15.66
C ASN A 269 -10.86 4.07 -15.71
N CYS A 270 -12.13 4.12 -15.24
CA CYS A 270 -13.07 3.00 -15.32
C CYS A 270 -13.94 3.15 -16.57
N LYS A 271 -13.35 2.91 -17.74
CA LYS A 271 -13.96 3.22 -19.05
C LYS A 271 -15.24 2.43 -19.36
N GLY A 272 -15.49 1.32 -18.65
CA GLY A 272 -16.75 0.56 -18.76
C GLY A 272 -17.89 1.07 -17.86
N LEU A 273 -17.57 1.92 -16.89
CA LEU A 273 -18.50 2.37 -15.87
C LEU A 273 -19.48 3.42 -16.47
N THR A 274 -20.73 3.03 -16.62
CA THR A 274 -21.82 3.87 -17.19
C THR A 274 -22.78 4.37 -16.14
N ARG A 275 -22.85 3.75 -14.95
CA ARG A 275 -23.84 4.07 -13.91
C ARG A 275 -23.21 4.15 -12.53
N LEU A 276 -23.48 5.24 -11.82
CA LEU A 276 -23.26 5.43 -10.39
C LEU A 276 -24.55 5.92 -9.79
N THR A 277 -25.15 5.13 -8.89
CA THR A 277 -26.48 5.40 -8.33
C THR A 277 -26.49 5.29 -6.81
N GLY A 278 -27.51 5.91 -6.16
CA GLY A 278 -27.62 5.94 -4.70
C GLY A 278 -26.74 6.99 -4.04
N MET A 279 -26.47 8.10 -4.75
CA MET A 279 -25.67 9.21 -4.24
C MET A 279 -26.27 9.81 -2.97
N ASP A 280 -27.57 9.89 -2.85
CA ASP A 280 -28.33 10.40 -1.69
C ASP A 280 -28.18 9.52 -0.44
N ARG A 281 -27.59 8.33 -0.55
CA ARG A 281 -27.33 7.39 0.55
C ARG A 281 -25.91 7.52 1.14
N MET A 282 -25.18 8.55 0.76
CA MET A 282 -23.83 8.87 1.26
C MET A 282 -23.83 10.25 1.95
N PRO A 283 -24.49 10.39 3.12
CA PRO A 283 -24.75 11.70 3.73
C PRO A 283 -23.51 12.44 4.20
N ALA A 284 -22.37 11.76 4.38
CA ALA A 284 -21.09 12.38 4.76
C ALA A 284 -20.17 12.69 3.56
N LEU A 285 -20.57 12.32 2.34
CA LEU A 285 -19.73 12.48 1.16
C LEU A 285 -19.54 13.97 0.85
N HIS A 286 -18.34 14.47 1.02
CA HIS A 286 -18.00 15.86 0.73
C HIS A 286 -17.04 16.02 -0.46
N LYS A 287 -16.36 14.95 -0.87
CA LYS A 287 -15.45 14.95 -2.02
C LYS A 287 -15.72 13.80 -2.98
N LEU A 288 -15.99 14.14 -4.24
CA LEU A 288 -16.25 13.21 -5.33
C LEU A 288 -15.33 13.51 -6.50
N SER A 289 -14.64 12.49 -6.99
CA SER A 289 -13.80 12.58 -8.21
C SER A 289 -14.18 11.46 -9.18
N ILE A 290 -14.67 11.81 -10.36
CA ILE A 290 -15.07 10.89 -11.45
C ILE A 290 -14.28 11.26 -12.69
N LEU A 291 -13.25 10.48 -13.01
CA LEU A 291 -12.31 10.79 -14.08
C LEU A 291 -12.22 9.65 -15.10
N GLN A 292 -12.36 9.95 -16.38
CA GLN A 292 -12.25 8.97 -17.46
C GLN A 292 -13.19 7.75 -17.29
N THR A 293 -14.47 7.99 -17.10
CA THR A 293 -15.50 6.95 -17.09
C THR A 293 -16.41 7.09 -18.32
N ALA A 294 -17.35 6.18 -18.48
CA ALA A 294 -18.44 6.26 -19.45
C ALA A 294 -19.76 6.81 -18.82
N ILE A 295 -19.70 7.35 -17.61
CA ILE A 295 -20.88 7.98 -16.97
C ILE A 295 -21.23 9.24 -17.75
N ASP A 296 -22.51 9.35 -18.13
CA ASP A 296 -23.04 10.57 -18.72
C ASP A 296 -23.18 11.65 -17.63
N PHE A 297 -22.51 12.79 -17.83
CA PHE A 297 -22.49 13.87 -16.85
C PHE A 297 -23.86 14.51 -16.64
N GLU A 298 -24.60 14.74 -17.73
CA GLU A 298 -25.91 15.41 -17.66
C GLU A 298 -26.92 14.54 -16.89
N ALA A 299 -26.91 13.22 -17.12
CA ALA A 299 -27.72 12.28 -16.37
C ALA A 299 -27.25 12.16 -14.91
N PHE A 300 -25.94 12.19 -14.68
CA PHE A 300 -25.38 12.10 -13.33
C PHE A 300 -25.77 13.29 -12.46
N ILE A 301 -25.67 14.53 -12.98
CA ILE A 301 -25.93 15.75 -12.21
C ILE A 301 -27.42 15.96 -11.89
N GLN A 302 -28.32 15.26 -12.59
CA GLN A 302 -29.77 15.28 -12.30
C GLN A 302 -30.16 14.38 -11.12
N GLN A 303 -29.25 13.55 -10.62
CA GLN A 303 -29.52 12.73 -9.45
C GLN A 303 -29.62 13.60 -8.19
N LYS A 304 -30.28 13.09 -7.17
CA LYS A 304 -30.24 13.70 -5.83
C LYS A 304 -28.87 13.47 -5.22
N LEU A 305 -28.03 14.50 -5.22
CA LEU A 305 -26.69 14.47 -4.64
C LEU A 305 -26.74 14.73 -3.13
N PRO A 306 -25.72 14.26 -2.34
CA PRO A 306 -25.64 14.53 -0.91
C PRO A 306 -25.53 16.03 -0.64
N GLY A 307 -26.24 16.53 0.38
CA GLY A 307 -26.14 17.94 0.79
C GLY A 307 -24.78 18.33 1.39
N SER A 308 -23.98 17.34 1.79
CA SER A 308 -22.61 17.52 2.28
C SER A 308 -21.58 17.69 1.17
N LEU A 309 -21.94 17.40 -0.10
CA LEU A 309 -21.02 17.41 -1.22
C LEU A 309 -20.57 18.84 -1.54
N SER A 310 -19.28 19.11 -1.40
CA SER A 310 -18.70 20.45 -1.59
C SER A 310 -17.61 20.48 -2.69
N SER A 311 -16.97 19.35 -2.95
CA SER A 311 -15.93 19.24 -3.97
C SER A 311 -16.31 18.15 -4.97
N VAL A 312 -16.46 18.53 -6.24
CA VAL A 312 -16.79 17.62 -7.33
C VAL A 312 -15.81 17.84 -8.48
N GLU A 313 -15.05 16.81 -8.78
CA GLU A 313 -14.20 16.74 -9.96
C GLU A 313 -14.80 15.73 -10.94
N PHE A 314 -15.18 16.19 -12.12
CA PHE A 314 -15.68 15.32 -13.17
C PHE A 314 -14.97 15.67 -14.49
N ALA A 315 -14.25 14.71 -15.07
CA ALA A 315 -13.54 14.92 -16.31
C ALA A 315 -13.55 13.70 -17.24
N THR A 316 -13.76 13.97 -18.51
CA THR A 316 -13.74 12.97 -19.59
C THR A 316 -12.40 12.93 -20.33
N PHE A 317 -11.53 13.92 -20.08
CA PHE A 317 -10.30 14.24 -20.83
C PHE A 317 -10.55 14.63 -22.31
N LYS A 318 -11.73 15.19 -22.58
CA LYS A 318 -12.07 15.84 -23.84
C LYS A 318 -12.26 17.32 -23.58
N THR A 319 -11.32 18.15 -24.00
CA THR A 319 -11.18 19.56 -23.62
C THR A 319 -12.50 20.36 -23.68
N LYS A 320 -13.27 20.28 -24.79
CA LYS A 320 -14.53 21.02 -24.91
C LYS A 320 -15.63 20.52 -23.96
N ALA A 321 -15.71 19.20 -23.74
CA ALA A 321 -16.67 18.63 -22.83
C ALA A 321 -16.33 19.00 -21.39
N ASP A 322 -15.04 18.91 -21.03
CA ASP A 322 -14.59 19.18 -19.68
C ASP A 322 -14.72 20.66 -19.30
N GLN A 323 -14.55 21.60 -20.24
CA GLN A 323 -14.86 23.01 -20.03
C GLN A 323 -16.34 23.23 -19.66
N LYS A 324 -17.28 22.65 -20.45
CA LYS A 324 -18.70 22.75 -20.16
C LYS A 324 -19.08 22.14 -18.81
N ILE A 325 -18.48 20.97 -18.48
CA ILE A 325 -18.67 20.29 -17.20
C ILE A 325 -18.21 21.19 -16.07
N GLN A 326 -17.01 21.77 -16.17
CA GLN A 326 -16.46 22.64 -15.14
C GLN A 326 -17.32 23.90 -14.93
N GLU A 327 -17.77 24.55 -16.01
CA GLU A 327 -18.69 25.69 -15.93
C GLU A 327 -19.98 25.32 -15.21
N THR A 328 -20.53 24.14 -15.51
CA THR A 328 -21.76 23.66 -14.87
C THR A 328 -21.55 23.40 -13.37
N LEU A 329 -20.43 22.75 -13.00
CA LEU A 329 -20.10 22.45 -11.58
C LEU A 329 -19.92 23.74 -10.78
N VAL A 330 -19.22 24.75 -11.33
CA VAL A 330 -19.04 26.06 -10.70
C VAL A 330 -20.40 26.77 -10.51
N ASN A 331 -21.26 26.75 -11.51
CA ASN A 331 -22.61 27.35 -11.42
C ASN A 331 -23.49 26.67 -10.37
N LEU A 332 -23.26 25.39 -10.10
CA LEU A 332 -23.94 24.62 -9.05
C LEU A 332 -23.30 24.80 -7.66
N GLY A 333 -22.21 25.56 -7.55
CA GLY A 333 -21.52 25.87 -6.30
C GLY A 333 -20.48 24.84 -5.85
N TYR A 334 -20.07 23.91 -6.72
CA TYR A 334 -18.99 22.95 -6.43
C TYR A 334 -17.60 23.55 -6.76
N GLN A 335 -16.61 23.15 -5.95
CA GLN A 335 -15.19 23.51 -6.13
C GLN A 335 -14.38 22.33 -6.63
#